data_15a72edfba1364b59d6a446d8542c5d2
#
_entry.id   15a72edfba1364b59d6a446d8542c5d2
#
_cell.length_a   1.000
_cell.length_b   1.000
_cell.length_c   1.000
_cell.angle_alpha   90.00
_cell.angle_beta   90.00
_cell.angle_gamma   90.00
#
_symmetry.space_group_name_H-M   'P 1'
#
loop_
_entity.id
_entity.type
_entity.pdbx_description
1 polymer ?
#
loop_
_entity_poly.entity_id
_entity_poly.type
_entity_poly.pdbx_seq_one_letter_code
_entity_poly.pdbx_strand_id
1 'polypeptide(L)'
;MSVEFAIKHPTGLVLPVDAHWTKALYEQLSKTREEPKNDDRDRRIDDIYKQIVKSYGEKAKEVSKKYIDSPISTDFACVYVPSESLYLELNTHITTEKELWISEIQKKYKVNFMGPSTFSAYCSAILLGFNSIAVDQKAKTFLKHVDSLNTLIQNHFESAETHENNMKRAFKSASDIVSTSEKIKTQMEKAEESIKELDDKNE
;
A
#
# COMPACT_ATOMS: atom_id res chain seq x y z
N MET A 1 -14.90 -21.65 -8.67
CA MET A 1 -13.88 -22.20 -7.77
C MET A 1 -14.20 -21.68 -6.39
N SER A 2 -14.47 -22.53 -5.41
CA SER A 2 -14.81 -22.10 -4.03
C SER A 2 -13.63 -22.40 -3.14
N VAL A 3 -13.13 -21.39 -2.43
CA VAL A 3 -12.14 -21.49 -1.37
C VAL A 3 -12.87 -21.29 -0.03
N GLU A 4 -12.46 -22.00 1.04
CA GLU A 4 -13.10 -21.83 2.34
C GLU A 4 -12.88 -20.43 2.89
N PHE A 5 -11.64 -19.94 2.85
CA PHE A 5 -11.25 -18.61 3.27
C PHE A 5 -10.25 -18.01 2.28
N ALA A 6 -10.29 -16.70 2.13
CA ALA A 6 -9.39 -15.98 1.27
C ALA A 6 -8.99 -14.64 1.89
N ILE A 7 -7.69 -14.36 1.95
CA ILE A 7 -7.18 -13.06 2.37
C ILE A 7 -6.88 -12.25 1.11
N LYS A 8 -7.64 -11.18 0.89
CA LYS A 8 -7.43 -10.28 -0.25
C LYS A 8 -6.29 -9.32 0.05
N HIS A 9 -5.28 -9.35 -0.81
CA HIS A 9 -4.14 -8.44 -0.75
C HIS A 9 -4.48 -7.09 -1.43
N PRO A 10 -3.89 -5.95 -1.02
CA PRO A 10 -4.10 -4.65 -1.67
C PRO A 10 -3.71 -4.62 -3.15
N THR A 11 -2.81 -5.49 -3.58
CA THR A 11 -2.42 -5.65 -4.99
C THR A 11 -3.49 -6.33 -5.85
N GLY A 12 -4.60 -6.77 -5.24
CA GLY A 12 -5.65 -7.54 -5.91
C GLY A 12 -5.47 -9.04 -5.88
N LEU A 13 -4.29 -9.54 -5.50
CA LEU A 13 -4.05 -10.97 -5.30
C LEU A 13 -4.81 -11.50 -4.08
N VAL A 14 -5.07 -12.78 -4.09
CA VAL A 14 -5.81 -13.49 -3.04
C VAL A 14 -4.95 -14.62 -2.50
N LEU A 15 -4.72 -14.65 -1.19
CA LEU A 15 -4.11 -15.79 -0.51
C LEU A 15 -5.21 -16.81 -0.17
N PRO A 16 -5.22 -17.98 -0.79
CA PRO A 16 -6.15 -19.06 -0.43
C PRO A 16 -5.75 -19.66 0.91
N VAL A 17 -6.74 -19.86 1.78
CA VAL A 17 -6.59 -20.54 3.06
C VAL A 17 -7.62 -21.65 3.12
N ASP A 18 -7.17 -22.86 3.37
CA ASP A 18 -8.01 -24.05 3.51
C ASP A 18 -7.78 -24.67 4.89
N ALA A 19 -8.83 -24.97 5.63
CA ALA A 19 -8.70 -25.58 6.95
C ALA A 19 -8.74 -27.11 6.83
N HIS A 20 -7.84 -27.79 7.53
CA HIS A 20 -7.84 -29.24 7.56
C HIS A 20 -7.74 -29.77 8.98
N TRP A 21 -8.72 -30.57 9.37
CA TRP A 21 -8.81 -31.14 10.69
C TRP A 21 -9.02 -32.65 10.67
N THR A 22 -8.00 -33.40 11.02
CA THR A 22 -8.05 -34.87 11.16
C THR A 22 -8.54 -35.28 12.55
N LYS A 23 -9.71 -34.76 12.95
CA LYS A 23 -10.24 -34.85 14.33
C LYS A 23 -10.21 -36.28 14.87
N ALA A 24 -10.80 -37.24 14.16
CA ALA A 24 -10.92 -38.63 14.60
C ALA A 24 -9.56 -39.30 14.85
N LEU A 25 -8.60 -39.07 13.94
CA LEU A 25 -7.23 -39.60 14.09
C LEU A 25 -6.50 -38.96 15.25
N TYR A 26 -6.67 -37.64 15.43
CA TYR A 26 -6.03 -36.93 16.55
C TYR A 26 -6.59 -37.29 17.89
N GLU A 27 -7.91 -37.50 18.03
CA GLU A 27 -8.54 -38.02 19.25
C GLU A 27 -8.08 -39.43 19.55
N GLN A 28 -7.97 -40.28 18.52
CA GLN A 28 -7.43 -41.64 18.66
C GLN A 28 -5.97 -41.61 19.12
N LEU A 29 -5.15 -40.77 18.52
CA LEU A 29 -3.75 -40.56 18.92
C LEU A 29 -3.63 -40.15 20.38
N SER A 30 -4.43 -39.17 20.81
CA SER A 30 -4.44 -38.70 22.21
C SER A 30 -4.84 -39.79 23.20
N LYS A 31 -5.90 -40.52 22.90
CA LYS A 31 -6.33 -41.65 23.75
C LYS A 31 -5.27 -42.74 23.83
N THR A 32 -4.67 -43.13 22.73
CA THR A 32 -3.60 -44.14 22.68
C THR A 32 -2.39 -43.69 23.50
N ARG A 33 -2.07 -42.40 23.54
CA ARG A 33 -0.98 -41.86 24.36
C ARG A 33 -1.23 -41.94 25.87
N GLU A 34 -2.47 -41.97 26.29
CA GLU A 34 -2.85 -42.12 27.71
C GLU A 34 -2.75 -43.57 28.22
N GLU A 35 -2.68 -44.53 27.29
CA GLU A 35 -2.51 -45.95 27.65
C GLU A 35 -1.14 -46.25 28.29
N PRO A 36 -1.01 -47.32 29.10
CA PRO A 36 0.27 -47.74 29.66
C PRO A 36 1.33 -47.99 28.58
N LYS A 37 2.55 -47.57 28.84
CA LYS A 37 3.68 -47.70 27.88
C LYS A 37 3.99 -49.17 27.62
N ASN A 38 3.95 -49.56 26.34
CA ASN A 38 4.41 -50.84 25.83
C ASN A 38 4.68 -50.72 24.33
N ASP A 39 5.39 -51.68 23.74
CA ASP A 39 5.79 -51.68 22.34
C ASP A 39 4.57 -51.65 21.39
N ASP A 40 3.47 -52.26 21.72
CA ASP A 40 2.26 -52.26 20.92
C ASP A 40 1.59 -50.88 20.88
N ARG A 41 1.52 -50.22 22.04
CA ARG A 41 1.05 -48.83 22.10
C ARG A 41 1.90 -47.90 21.23
N ASP A 42 3.22 -48.02 21.32
CA ASP A 42 4.14 -47.13 20.62
C ASP A 42 4.07 -47.36 19.09
N ARG A 43 3.85 -48.61 18.65
CA ARG A 43 3.55 -48.90 17.23
C ARG A 43 2.24 -48.29 16.77
N ARG A 44 1.17 -48.41 17.57
CA ARG A 44 -0.13 -47.81 17.25
C ARG A 44 -0.04 -46.28 17.13
N ILE A 45 0.68 -45.63 18.03
CA ILE A 45 0.94 -44.18 17.98
C ILE A 45 1.61 -43.82 16.65
N ASP A 46 2.65 -44.54 16.27
CA ASP A 46 3.39 -44.28 15.03
C ASP A 46 2.52 -44.49 13.80
N ASP A 47 1.69 -45.53 13.78
CA ASP A 47 0.78 -45.81 12.65
C ASP A 47 -0.34 -44.75 12.51
N ILE A 48 -0.91 -44.30 13.62
CA ILE A 48 -1.92 -43.25 13.61
C ILE A 48 -1.28 -41.94 13.14
N TYR A 49 -0.09 -41.62 13.64
CA TYR A 49 0.62 -40.39 13.27
C TYR A 49 1.00 -40.38 11.77
N LYS A 50 1.47 -41.50 11.20
CA LYS A 50 1.71 -41.66 9.77
C LYS A 50 0.46 -41.40 8.93
N GLN A 51 -0.71 -41.84 9.39
CA GLN A 51 -1.98 -41.55 8.71
C GLN A 51 -2.32 -40.04 8.74
N ILE A 52 -2.06 -39.38 9.85
CA ILE A 52 -2.23 -37.93 9.96
C ILE A 52 -1.31 -37.20 8.98
N VAL A 53 0.00 -37.49 8.99
CA VAL A 53 0.98 -36.89 8.07
C VAL A 53 0.58 -37.11 6.61
N LYS A 54 0.16 -38.34 6.26
CA LYS A 54 -0.33 -38.66 4.91
C LYS A 54 -1.55 -37.81 4.53
N SER A 55 -2.54 -37.68 5.40
CA SER A 55 -3.74 -36.87 5.17
C SER A 55 -3.40 -35.39 4.92
N TYR A 56 -2.50 -34.81 5.69
CA TYR A 56 -2.03 -33.43 5.47
C TYR A 56 -1.23 -33.28 4.16
N GLY A 57 -0.45 -34.29 3.79
CA GLY A 57 0.26 -34.32 2.51
C GLY A 57 -0.68 -34.36 1.29
N GLU A 58 -1.73 -35.17 1.38
CA GLU A 58 -2.78 -35.24 0.36
C GLU A 58 -3.53 -33.92 0.25
N LYS A 59 -3.85 -33.30 1.39
CA LYS A 59 -4.49 -31.98 1.44
C LYS A 59 -3.62 -30.89 0.82
N ALA A 60 -2.33 -30.87 1.10
CA ALA A 60 -1.39 -29.91 0.48
C ALA A 60 -1.35 -30.08 -1.05
N LYS A 61 -1.31 -31.31 -1.56
CA LYS A 61 -1.36 -31.60 -2.98
C LYS A 61 -2.67 -31.12 -3.62
N GLU A 62 -3.81 -31.33 -2.96
CA GLU A 62 -5.13 -30.86 -3.43
C GLU A 62 -5.16 -29.33 -3.52
N VAL A 63 -4.77 -28.65 -2.45
CA VAL A 63 -4.74 -27.19 -2.34
C VAL A 63 -3.81 -26.58 -3.40
N SER A 64 -2.62 -27.14 -3.57
CA SER A 64 -1.68 -26.72 -4.61
C SER A 64 -2.32 -26.78 -6.01
N LYS A 65 -2.86 -27.94 -6.38
CA LYS A 65 -3.48 -28.13 -7.69
C LYS A 65 -4.69 -27.21 -7.91
N LYS A 66 -5.41 -26.87 -6.84
CA LYS A 66 -6.66 -26.11 -6.93
C LYS A 66 -6.44 -24.61 -7.03
N TYR A 67 -5.37 -24.07 -6.39
CA TYR A 67 -5.25 -22.64 -6.19
C TYR A 67 -3.96 -21.99 -6.72
N ILE A 68 -2.81 -22.70 -6.77
CA ILE A 68 -1.51 -22.09 -7.03
C ILE A 68 -1.37 -21.52 -8.45
N ASP A 69 -1.93 -22.17 -9.46
CA ASP A 69 -1.83 -21.73 -10.86
C ASP A 69 -2.92 -20.73 -11.28
N SER A 70 -3.68 -20.19 -10.31
CA SER A 70 -4.72 -19.20 -10.61
C SER A 70 -4.11 -17.81 -10.74
N PRO A 71 -4.43 -17.02 -11.77
CA PRO A 71 -3.84 -15.69 -12.01
C PRO A 71 -4.19 -14.65 -10.94
N ILE A 72 -5.17 -14.95 -10.08
CA ILE A 72 -5.57 -14.09 -8.97
C ILE A 72 -5.04 -14.57 -7.63
N SER A 73 -4.40 -15.74 -7.57
CA SER A 73 -3.82 -16.28 -6.33
C SER A 73 -2.40 -15.80 -6.12
N THR A 74 -1.99 -15.78 -4.84
CA THR A 74 -0.58 -15.67 -4.46
C THR A 74 0.19 -16.90 -4.92
N ASP A 75 1.53 -16.82 -4.98
CA ASP A 75 2.42 -17.91 -5.38
C ASP A 75 2.43 -19.09 -4.39
N PHE A 76 1.74 -18.97 -3.28
CA PHE A 76 1.58 -20.00 -2.28
C PHE A 76 0.17 -19.97 -1.68
N ALA A 77 -0.24 -21.08 -1.07
CA ALA A 77 -1.48 -21.21 -0.31
C ALA A 77 -1.20 -21.60 1.15
N CYS A 78 -2.19 -21.44 2.02
CA CYS A 78 -2.11 -21.82 3.42
C CYS A 78 -3.07 -22.98 3.71
N VAL A 79 -2.58 -23.97 4.45
CA VAL A 79 -3.41 -24.98 5.12
C VAL A 79 -3.39 -24.68 6.62
N TYR A 80 -4.54 -24.29 7.13
CA TYR A 80 -4.72 -24.03 8.57
C TYR A 80 -4.94 -25.34 9.32
N VAL A 81 -4.12 -25.54 10.35
CA VAL A 81 -4.20 -26.68 11.28
C VAL A 81 -4.87 -26.21 12.57
N PRO A 82 -6.13 -26.62 12.89
CA PRO A 82 -6.88 -26.06 14.02
C PRO A 82 -6.35 -26.40 15.41
N SER A 83 -5.31 -27.22 15.51
CA SER A 83 -4.64 -27.60 16.77
C SER A 83 -3.19 -27.15 16.78
N GLU A 84 -2.81 -26.34 17.74
CA GLU A 84 -1.42 -25.90 17.92
C GLU A 84 -0.48 -27.08 18.18
N SER A 85 -0.90 -28.02 19.04
CA SER A 85 -0.10 -29.21 19.36
C SER A 85 0.17 -30.05 18.11
N LEU A 86 -0.86 -30.30 17.31
CA LEU A 86 -0.69 -31.05 16.07
C LEU A 86 0.17 -30.29 15.06
N TYR A 87 0.01 -28.98 14.94
CA TYR A 87 0.87 -28.14 14.09
C TYR A 87 2.34 -28.25 14.48
N LEU A 88 2.65 -28.18 15.79
CA LEU A 88 4.03 -28.30 16.29
C LEU A 88 4.60 -29.70 16.01
N GLU A 89 3.79 -30.75 16.16
CA GLU A 89 4.22 -32.13 15.82
C GLU A 89 4.53 -32.26 14.32
N LEU A 90 3.67 -31.76 13.45
CA LEU A 90 3.89 -31.74 11.99
C LEU A 90 5.16 -30.95 11.62
N ASN A 91 5.40 -29.83 12.32
CA ASN A 91 6.55 -28.94 12.07
C ASN A 91 7.88 -29.56 12.48
N THR A 92 7.87 -30.49 13.43
CA THR A 92 9.06 -31.23 13.88
C THR A 92 9.22 -32.60 13.21
N HIS A 93 8.27 -33.01 12.36
CA HIS A 93 8.34 -34.28 11.67
C HIS A 93 9.49 -34.33 10.65
N ILE A 94 10.33 -35.33 10.79
CA ILE A 94 11.51 -35.55 9.92
C ILE A 94 11.21 -36.68 8.94
N THR A 95 11.44 -36.46 7.67
CA THR A 95 11.29 -37.46 6.62
C THR A 95 12.44 -38.49 6.64
N THR A 96 12.30 -39.56 5.86
CA THR A 96 13.36 -40.56 5.66
C THR A 96 14.64 -39.96 5.06
N GLU A 97 14.53 -38.83 4.35
CA GLU A 97 15.67 -38.08 3.78
C GLU A 97 16.32 -37.09 4.77
N LYS A 98 15.91 -37.13 6.03
CA LYS A 98 16.38 -36.26 7.12
C LYS A 98 16.07 -34.76 6.92
N GLU A 99 15.10 -34.44 6.07
CA GLU A 99 14.54 -33.09 5.95
C GLU A 99 13.28 -32.95 6.81
N LEU A 100 12.96 -31.68 7.17
CA LEU A 100 11.65 -31.38 7.79
C LEU A 100 10.55 -31.58 6.74
N TRP A 101 9.58 -32.41 7.06
CA TRP A 101 8.47 -32.73 6.19
C TRP A 101 7.70 -31.48 5.70
N ILE A 102 7.47 -30.53 6.57
CA ILE A 102 6.84 -29.23 6.19
C ILE A 102 7.64 -28.51 5.11
N SER A 103 8.98 -28.53 5.21
CA SER A 103 9.84 -27.88 4.21
C SER A 103 9.79 -28.59 2.85
N GLU A 104 9.72 -29.92 2.84
CA GLU A 104 9.52 -30.69 1.63
C GLU A 104 8.16 -30.34 0.95
N ILE A 105 7.08 -30.31 1.74
CA ILE A 105 5.74 -29.95 1.24
C ILE A 105 5.73 -28.53 0.67
N GLN A 106 6.35 -27.57 1.37
CA GLN A 106 6.43 -26.18 0.91
C GLN A 106 7.19 -26.06 -0.42
N LYS A 107 8.33 -26.71 -0.55
CA LYS A 107 9.10 -26.73 -1.81
C LYS A 107 8.32 -27.35 -2.95
N LYS A 108 7.64 -28.47 -2.70
CA LYS A 108 6.97 -29.27 -3.72
C LYS A 108 5.62 -28.72 -4.14
N TYR A 109 4.82 -28.26 -3.19
CA TYR A 109 3.43 -27.87 -3.41
C TYR A 109 3.15 -26.38 -3.22
N LYS A 110 4.14 -25.59 -2.78
CA LYS A 110 3.98 -24.17 -2.44
C LYS A 110 2.86 -23.94 -1.41
N VAL A 111 2.73 -24.84 -0.46
CA VAL A 111 1.73 -24.79 0.60
C VAL A 111 2.41 -24.64 1.95
N ASN A 112 1.97 -23.67 2.73
CA ASN A 112 2.42 -23.43 4.10
C ASN A 112 1.38 -23.96 5.08
N PHE A 113 1.82 -24.75 6.05
CA PHE A 113 0.98 -25.11 7.19
C PHE A 113 1.12 -24.04 8.28
N MET A 114 0.00 -23.68 8.89
CA MET A 114 -0.02 -22.71 9.98
C MET A 114 -0.97 -23.19 11.10
N GLY A 115 -0.47 -23.20 12.32
CA GLY A 115 -1.28 -23.38 13.53
C GLY A 115 -1.98 -22.08 13.94
N PRO A 116 -2.81 -22.10 15.00
CA PRO A 116 -3.55 -20.93 15.47
C PRO A 116 -2.67 -19.71 15.77
N SER A 117 -1.56 -19.90 16.48
CA SER A 117 -0.65 -18.79 16.85
C SER A 117 0.11 -18.24 15.65
N THR A 118 0.63 -19.11 14.79
CA THR A 118 1.38 -18.67 13.58
C THR A 118 0.46 -18.01 12.56
N PHE A 119 -0.76 -18.49 12.39
CA PHE A 119 -1.74 -17.89 11.50
C PHE A 119 -2.18 -16.51 12.00
N SER A 120 -2.43 -16.36 13.31
CA SER A 120 -2.75 -15.06 13.92
C SER A 120 -1.61 -14.04 13.73
N ALA A 121 -0.37 -14.45 13.98
CA ALA A 121 0.80 -13.59 13.78
C ALA A 121 0.96 -13.19 12.29
N TYR A 122 0.74 -14.12 11.38
CA TYR A 122 0.78 -13.88 9.95
C TYR A 122 -0.30 -12.87 9.50
N CYS A 123 -1.55 -13.03 9.95
CA CYS A 123 -2.63 -12.07 9.68
C CYS A 123 -2.28 -10.66 10.21
N SER A 124 -1.70 -10.58 11.40
CA SER A 124 -1.26 -9.31 11.99
C SER A 124 -0.16 -8.65 11.17
N ALA A 125 0.82 -9.41 10.68
CA ALA A 125 1.90 -8.92 9.82
C ALA A 125 1.36 -8.39 8.47
N ILE A 126 0.41 -9.12 7.87
CA ILE A 126 -0.28 -8.68 6.65
C ILE A 126 -1.02 -7.35 6.88
N LEU A 127 -1.77 -7.24 7.98
CA LEU A 127 -2.51 -6.03 8.32
C LEU A 127 -1.59 -4.81 8.50
N LEU A 128 -0.44 -4.99 9.16
CA LEU A 128 0.58 -3.95 9.29
C LEU A 128 1.14 -3.54 7.93
N GLY A 129 1.43 -4.51 7.04
CA GLY A 129 1.87 -4.26 5.68
C GLY A 129 0.83 -3.47 4.87
N PHE A 130 -0.45 -3.78 5.01
CA PHE A 130 -1.54 -3.05 4.35
C PHE A 130 -1.63 -1.60 4.81
N ASN A 131 -1.51 -1.37 6.11
CA ASN A 131 -1.51 -0.02 6.67
C ASN A 131 -0.32 0.80 6.15
N SER A 132 0.87 0.22 6.07
CA SER A 132 2.06 0.87 5.50
C SER A 132 1.85 1.29 4.04
N ILE A 133 1.32 0.41 3.20
CA ILE A 133 1.05 0.71 1.79
C ILE A 133 0.00 1.82 1.65
N ALA A 134 -1.06 1.80 2.47
CA ALA A 134 -2.09 2.83 2.46
C ALA A 134 -1.54 4.21 2.87
N VAL A 135 -0.65 4.26 3.85
CA VAL A 135 0.06 5.48 4.28
C VAL A 135 0.96 6.01 3.17
N ASP A 136 1.75 5.14 2.52
CA ASP A 136 2.64 5.52 1.42
C ASP A 136 1.87 6.10 0.21
N GLN A 137 0.73 5.49 -0.15
CA GLN A 137 -0.14 6.02 -1.21
C GLN A 137 -0.72 7.39 -0.88
N LYS A 138 -1.15 7.61 0.37
CA LYS A 138 -1.63 8.92 0.85
C LYS A 138 -0.51 9.96 0.82
N ALA A 139 0.70 9.60 1.25
CA ALA A 139 1.87 10.46 1.22
C ALA A 139 2.23 10.88 -0.20
N LYS A 140 2.25 9.95 -1.16
CA LYS A 140 2.49 10.26 -2.59
C LYS A 140 1.44 11.19 -3.17
N THR A 141 0.18 11.01 -2.82
CA THR A 141 -0.91 11.90 -3.25
C THR A 141 -0.75 13.29 -2.66
N PHE A 142 -0.43 13.38 -1.37
CA PHE A 142 -0.15 14.65 -0.69
C PHE A 142 1.02 15.41 -1.34
N LEU A 143 2.13 14.73 -1.63
CA LEU A 143 3.28 15.35 -2.31
C LEU A 143 2.91 15.93 -3.68
N LYS A 144 2.09 15.23 -4.49
CA LYS A 144 1.58 15.77 -5.76
C LYS A 144 0.78 17.06 -5.58
N HIS A 145 -0.03 17.15 -4.52
CA HIS A 145 -0.76 18.38 -4.22
C HIS A 145 0.17 19.51 -3.78
N VAL A 146 1.21 19.22 -3.00
CA VAL A 146 2.24 20.20 -2.62
C VAL A 146 2.98 20.72 -3.85
N ASP A 147 3.37 19.87 -4.80
CA ASP A 147 4.02 20.30 -6.06
C ASP A 147 3.09 21.19 -6.90
N SER A 148 1.80 20.85 -6.99
CA SER A 148 0.82 21.69 -7.67
C SER A 148 0.66 23.06 -7.02
N LEU A 149 0.62 23.11 -5.68
CA LEU A 149 0.57 24.37 -4.93
C LEU A 149 1.81 25.21 -5.14
N ASN A 150 3.00 24.63 -5.14
CA ASN A 150 4.24 25.34 -5.43
C ASN A 150 4.21 25.96 -6.82
N THR A 151 3.73 25.25 -7.83
CA THR A 151 3.57 25.78 -9.20
C THR A 151 2.61 26.97 -9.22
N LEU A 152 1.46 26.88 -8.55
CA LEU A 152 0.49 27.99 -8.47
C LEU A 152 1.07 29.21 -7.76
N ILE A 153 1.85 29.01 -6.69
CA ILE A 153 2.53 30.08 -5.97
C ILE A 153 3.54 30.79 -6.86
N GLN A 154 4.36 30.04 -7.60
CA GLN A 154 5.33 30.63 -8.55
C GLN A 154 4.64 31.48 -9.62
N ASN A 155 3.58 30.95 -10.25
CA ASN A 155 2.80 31.69 -11.24
C ASN A 155 2.17 32.96 -10.65
N HIS A 156 1.75 32.91 -9.38
CA HIS A 156 1.20 34.09 -8.69
C HIS A 156 2.26 35.17 -8.47
N PHE A 157 3.48 34.80 -8.04
CA PHE A 157 4.59 35.72 -7.88
C PHE A 157 4.98 36.39 -9.19
N GLU A 158 5.10 35.64 -10.30
CA GLU A 158 5.38 36.17 -11.63
C GLU A 158 4.30 37.15 -12.09
N SER A 159 3.03 36.81 -11.85
CA SER A 159 1.90 37.70 -12.14
C SER A 159 1.97 38.99 -11.31
N ALA A 160 2.24 38.89 -10.03
CA ALA A 160 2.36 40.04 -9.14
C ALA A 160 3.49 40.97 -9.57
N GLU A 161 4.67 40.45 -9.93
CA GLU A 161 5.79 41.22 -10.46
C GLU A 161 5.42 41.94 -11.77
N THR A 162 4.74 41.26 -12.66
CA THR A 162 4.23 41.83 -13.91
C THR A 162 3.27 42.99 -13.64
N HIS A 163 2.35 42.83 -12.70
CA HIS A 163 1.42 43.88 -12.28
C HIS A 163 2.14 45.09 -11.68
N GLU A 164 3.12 44.85 -10.80
CA GLU A 164 3.94 45.93 -10.22
C GLU A 164 4.65 46.75 -11.32
N ASN A 165 5.25 46.10 -12.29
CA ASN A 165 5.93 46.75 -13.41
C ASN A 165 4.96 47.54 -14.29
N ASN A 166 3.76 47.01 -14.53
CA ASN A 166 2.72 47.72 -15.29
C ASN A 166 2.23 48.98 -14.53
N MET A 167 2.04 48.89 -13.23
CA MET A 167 1.69 50.04 -12.39
C MET A 167 2.78 51.11 -12.41
N LYS A 168 4.07 50.74 -12.26
CA LYS A 168 5.18 51.68 -12.38
C LYS A 168 5.18 52.42 -13.73
N ARG A 169 4.93 51.72 -14.84
CA ARG A 169 4.82 52.32 -16.19
C ARG A 169 3.62 53.27 -16.29
N ALA A 170 2.47 52.88 -15.75
CA ALA A 170 1.27 53.71 -15.73
C ALA A 170 1.47 55.01 -14.91
N PHE A 171 2.09 54.89 -13.75
CA PHE A 171 2.46 56.07 -12.92
C PHE A 171 3.39 57.01 -13.65
N LYS A 172 4.43 56.48 -14.31
CA LYS A 172 5.35 57.32 -15.13
C LYS A 172 4.61 58.04 -16.25
N SER A 173 3.78 57.35 -17.01
CA SER A 173 2.95 57.92 -18.07
C SER A 173 2.02 59.02 -17.57
N ALA A 174 1.37 58.82 -16.42
CA ALA A 174 0.53 59.84 -15.79
C ALA A 174 1.34 61.07 -15.39
N SER A 175 2.52 60.90 -14.81
CA SER A 175 3.45 62.00 -14.45
C SER A 175 3.89 62.79 -15.67
N ASP A 176 4.23 62.10 -16.79
CA ASP A 176 4.62 62.74 -18.04
C ASP A 176 3.47 63.58 -18.66
N ILE A 177 2.21 63.10 -18.54
CA ILE A 177 1.02 63.84 -18.99
C ILE A 177 0.84 65.10 -18.15
N VAL A 178 0.97 65.03 -16.83
CA VAL A 178 0.88 66.21 -15.95
C VAL A 178 1.94 67.25 -16.29
N SER A 179 3.19 66.82 -16.43
CA SER A 179 4.30 67.72 -16.82
C SER A 179 4.06 68.38 -18.19
N THR A 180 3.54 67.65 -19.17
CA THR A 180 3.21 68.18 -20.47
C THR A 180 2.05 69.20 -20.40
N SER A 181 1.02 68.93 -19.60
CA SER A 181 -0.10 69.83 -19.35
C SER A 181 0.35 71.15 -18.71
N GLU A 182 1.26 71.11 -17.78
CA GLU A 182 1.87 72.30 -17.16
C GLU A 182 2.65 73.14 -18.19
N LYS A 183 3.40 72.49 -19.08
CA LYS A 183 4.12 73.20 -20.13
C LYS A 183 3.17 73.87 -21.13
N ILE A 184 2.06 73.17 -21.51
CA ILE A 184 1.05 73.76 -22.36
C ILE A 184 0.40 74.97 -21.69
N LYS A 185 0.03 74.87 -20.42
CA LYS A 185 -0.54 76.00 -19.65
C LYS A 185 0.39 77.23 -19.66
N THR A 186 1.68 77.01 -19.38
CA THR A 186 2.69 78.10 -19.39
C THR A 186 2.84 78.73 -20.79
N GLN A 187 2.75 77.95 -21.87
CA GLN A 187 2.81 78.46 -23.20
C GLN A 187 1.54 79.27 -23.60
N MET A 188 0.37 78.81 -23.14
CA MET A 188 -0.87 79.58 -23.33
C MET A 188 -0.83 80.95 -22.61
N GLU A 189 -0.42 80.96 -21.33
CA GLU A 189 -0.26 82.20 -20.58
C GLU A 189 0.67 83.21 -21.24
N LYS A 190 1.84 82.73 -21.79
CA LYS A 190 2.74 83.61 -22.58
C LYS A 190 2.13 84.10 -23.86
N ALA A 191 1.35 83.30 -24.55
CA ALA A 191 0.66 83.69 -25.79
C ALA A 191 -0.43 84.77 -25.49
N GLU A 192 -1.18 84.58 -24.38
CA GLU A 192 -2.13 85.61 -23.95
C GLU A 192 -1.45 86.95 -23.56
N GLU A 193 -0.33 86.90 -22.87
CA GLU A 193 0.45 88.09 -22.56
C GLU A 193 0.94 88.85 -23.88
N SER A 194 1.45 88.06 -24.81
CA SER A 194 1.91 88.56 -26.10
C SER A 194 0.80 89.24 -26.96
N ILE A 195 -0.42 88.69 -26.87
CA ILE A 195 -1.61 89.27 -27.53
C ILE A 195 -1.97 90.58 -26.87
N LYS A 196 -2.00 90.68 -25.54
CA LYS A 196 -2.28 91.90 -24.82
C LYS A 196 -1.29 93.00 -25.10
N GLU A 197 0.04 92.67 -25.17
CA GLU A 197 1.05 93.63 -25.55
C GLU A 197 0.91 94.16 -26.98
N LEU A 198 0.32 93.39 -27.90
CA LEU A 198 0.03 93.79 -29.25
C LEU A 198 -1.21 94.69 -29.36
N ASP A 199 -2.26 94.40 -28.52
CA ASP A 199 -3.43 95.26 -28.46
C ASP A 199 -3.13 96.63 -27.83
N ASP A 200 -2.31 96.66 -26.78
CA ASP A 200 -1.88 97.94 -26.14
C ASP A 200 -0.97 98.82 -27.02
N LYS A 201 -0.38 98.27 -28.05
CA LYS A 201 0.47 99.03 -29.07
C LYS A 201 -0.33 99.57 -30.25
N ASN A 202 -1.59 99.16 -30.41
CA ASN A 202 -2.48 99.55 -31.51
C ASN A 202 -3.55 100.54 -31.08
N GLU A 203 -3.62 100.92 -29.80
CA GLU A 203 -4.33 102.10 -29.30
C GLU A 203 -3.34 103.34 -29.19
#